data_437980c26eff978a8d4ce2aca292fab5
#
_entry.id   437980c26eff978a8d4ce2aca292fab5
#
_cell.length_a   1.000
_cell.length_b   1.000
_cell.length_c   1.000
_cell.angle_alpha   90.00
_cell.angle_beta   90.00
_cell.angle_gamma   90.00
#
_symmetry.space_group_name_H-M   'P 1'
#
loop_
_entity.id
_entity.type
_entity.pdbx_description
1 polymer ?
#
loop_
_entity_poly.entity_id
_entity_poly.type
_entity_poly.pdbx_seq_one_letter_code
_entity_poly.pdbx_strand_id
1 'polypeptide(L)'
;EFRDDNVTSQPAEVTGAYLDNYKAIWDLYINNATVEASSLATATGDQSEAEFGKGEAVFFQNGTWEYANLTSKFEMNPEDLTMIPIYCGVEGEENSSLCCGTENCWAVNSQASEADQKATLDFMKWVVTSEAGTTMMAKEFGPIPFKSAKESENVFFTAANNYIADGKYVVTWAFNYTPNVETWRSGVVSALTQYSA
;
A
#
# COMPACT_ATOMS: atom_id res chain seq x y z
N GLU A 1 16.05 -9.74 -2.82
CA GLU A 1 16.36 -10.99 -3.54
C GLU A 1 15.52 -11.18 -4.82
N PHE A 2 14.40 -10.50 -4.95
CA PHE A 2 13.51 -10.59 -6.11
C PHE A 2 13.72 -9.47 -7.12
N ARG A 3 14.65 -8.56 -6.85
CA ARG A 3 14.88 -7.38 -7.66
C ARG A 3 16.28 -7.38 -8.24
N ASP A 4 16.32 -7.77 -9.48
CA ASP A 4 17.31 -7.24 -10.38
C ASP A 4 16.55 -6.35 -11.39
N ASP A 5 17.16 -5.28 -11.85
CA ASP A 5 16.54 -4.31 -12.78
C ASP A 5 16.14 -4.94 -14.13
N ASN A 6 16.46 -6.20 -14.31
CA ASN A 6 16.16 -7.03 -15.46
C ASN A 6 15.51 -8.35 -15.06
N VAL A 7 14.49 -8.34 -14.22
CA VAL A 7 13.80 -9.57 -13.78
C VAL A 7 13.31 -10.37 -14.99
N THR A 8 14.22 -11.13 -15.56
CA THR A 8 13.97 -12.06 -16.67
C THR A 8 13.70 -13.47 -16.17
N SER A 9 14.01 -13.75 -14.91
CA SER A 9 13.77 -15.04 -14.27
C SER A 9 13.58 -14.86 -12.76
N GLN A 10 12.80 -15.75 -12.17
CA GLN A 10 12.67 -15.83 -10.71
C GLN A 10 13.71 -16.81 -10.17
N PRO A 11 14.35 -16.52 -9.01
CA PRO A 11 15.26 -17.48 -8.40
C PRO A 11 14.49 -18.74 -7.97
N ALA A 12 15.12 -19.89 -8.09
CA ALA A 12 14.54 -21.16 -7.66
C ALA A 12 14.48 -21.27 -6.13
N GLU A 13 15.36 -20.57 -5.43
CA GLU A 13 15.48 -20.59 -3.97
C GLU A 13 15.71 -19.18 -3.44
N VAL A 14 15.21 -18.89 -2.24
CA VAL A 14 15.49 -17.68 -1.48
C VAL A 14 16.77 -17.89 -0.69
N THR A 15 17.76 -17.03 -0.87
CA THR A 15 19.09 -17.20 -0.25
C THR A 15 19.14 -16.78 1.21
N GLY A 16 18.18 -15.99 1.68
CA GLY A 16 18.15 -15.43 3.02
C GLY A 16 19.12 -14.26 3.24
N ALA A 17 19.62 -13.64 2.16
CA ALA A 17 20.58 -12.53 2.25
C ALA A 17 20.10 -11.35 3.12
N TYR A 18 18.79 -11.13 3.20
CA TYR A 18 18.18 -10.05 3.98
C TYR A 18 17.39 -10.55 5.21
N LEU A 19 17.68 -11.77 5.68
CA LEU A 19 16.93 -12.36 6.79
C LEU A 19 17.07 -11.55 8.08
N ASP A 20 18.27 -11.04 8.37
CA ASP A 20 18.52 -10.20 9.54
C ASP A 20 17.77 -8.87 9.48
N ASN A 21 17.74 -8.22 8.29
CA ASN A 21 16.96 -7.01 8.06
C ASN A 21 15.45 -7.27 8.24
N TYR A 22 14.97 -8.40 7.71
CA TYR A 22 13.60 -8.82 7.85
C TYR A 22 13.21 -9.07 9.31
N LYS A 23 14.09 -9.78 10.05
CA LYS A 23 13.91 -9.99 11.48
C LYS A 23 13.90 -8.67 12.26
N ALA A 24 14.79 -7.75 11.96
CA ALA A 24 14.87 -6.45 12.63
C ALA A 24 13.60 -5.62 12.47
N ILE A 25 13.00 -5.61 11.27
CA ILE A 25 11.72 -4.89 11.05
C ILE A 25 10.57 -5.56 11.82
N TRP A 26 10.53 -6.89 11.89
CA TRP A 26 9.51 -7.59 12.68
C TRP A 26 9.68 -7.39 14.18
N ASP A 27 10.91 -7.42 14.69
CA ASP A 27 11.20 -7.08 16.08
C ASP A 27 10.76 -5.65 16.41
N LEU A 28 10.95 -4.72 15.47
CA LEU A 28 10.48 -3.33 15.62
C LEU A 28 8.95 -3.28 15.82
N TYR A 29 8.19 -3.96 14.98
CA TYR A 29 6.72 -4.00 15.10
C TYR A 29 6.26 -4.72 16.37
N ILE A 30 6.82 -5.89 16.64
CA ILE A 30 6.42 -6.73 17.79
C ILE A 30 6.73 -6.02 19.12
N ASN A 31 7.94 -5.47 19.26
CA ASN A 31 8.39 -4.85 20.50
C ASN A 31 7.79 -3.47 20.78
N ASN A 32 7.21 -2.82 19.77
CA ASN A 32 6.59 -1.50 19.91
C ASN A 32 5.08 -1.53 19.64
N ALA A 33 4.48 -2.71 19.59
CA ALA A 33 3.03 -2.85 19.47
C ALA A 33 2.32 -2.31 20.73
N THR A 34 1.11 -1.80 20.55
CA THR A 34 0.24 -1.33 21.64
C THR A 34 -0.33 -2.47 22.48
N VAL A 35 -0.22 -3.71 21.99
CA VAL A 35 -0.69 -4.93 22.63
C VAL A 35 0.46 -5.90 22.86
N GLU A 36 0.29 -6.85 23.78
CA GLU A 36 1.25 -7.91 24.03
C GLU A 36 1.51 -8.77 22.77
N ALA A 37 2.74 -9.19 22.56
CA ALA A 37 3.17 -9.95 21.38
C ALA A 37 2.28 -11.18 21.10
N SER A 38 1.89 -11.92 22.15
CA SER A 38 1.01 -13.08 22.06
C SER A 38 -0.40 -12.77 21.56
N SER A 39 -0.83 -11.49 21.60
CA SER A 39 -2.15 -11.05 21.11
C SER A 39 -2.12 -10.64 19.64
N LEU A 40 -0.94 -10.41 19.04
CA LEU A 40 -0.80 -9.92 17.67
C LEU A 40 -1.43 -10.86 16.65
N ALA A 41 -1.34 -12.17 16.85
CA ALA A 41 -1.93 -13.17 15.96
C ALA A 41 -3.46 -13.09 15.84
N THR A 42 -4.13 -12.46 16.80
CA THR A 42 -5.59 -12.29 16.84
C THR A 42 -6.03 -10.84 16.67
N ALA A 43 -5.10 -9.90 16.63
CA ALA A 43 -5.39 -8.49 16.35
C ALA A 43 -5.95 -8.30 14.94
N THR A 44 -6.83 -7.33 14.80
CA THR A 44 -7.48 -7.02 13.52
C THR A 44 -7.05 -5.66 12.97
N GLY A 45 -7.22 -5.45 11.66
CA GLY A 45 -7.00 -4.15 11.04
C GLY A 45 -7.83 -3.03 11.67
N ASP A 46 -9.09 -3.32 12.02
CA ASP A 46 -9.99 -2.35 12.67
C ASP A 46 -9.49 -1.94 14.06
N GLN A 47 -8.83 -2.86 14.78
CA GLN A 47 -8.22 -2.54 16.09
C GLN A 47 -7.03 -1.61 15.92
N SER A 48 -6.10 -1.91 15.01
CA SER A 48 -4.94 -1.06 14.76
C SER A 48 -5.31 0.31 14.20
N GLU A 49 -6.32 0.38 13.32
CA GLU A 49 -6.89 1.64 12.84
C GLU A 49 -7.43 2.48 14.03
N ALA A 50 -8.19 1.83 14.93
CA ALA A 50 -8.78 2.50 16.07
C ALA A 50 -7.74 3.00 17.09
N GLU A 51 -6.67 2.25 17.32
CA GLU A 51 -5.56 2.65 18.20
C GLU A 51 -4.86 3.90 17.67
N PHE A 52 -4.56 3.93 16.37
CA PHE A 52 -3.97 5.12 15.74
C PHE A 52 -4.96 6.30 15.74
N GLY A 53 -6.19 6.07 15.30
CA GLY A 53 -7.22 7.11 15.21
C GLY A 53 -7.59 7.76 16.55
N LYS A 54 -7.40 7.05 17.67
CA LYS A 54 -7.60 7.58 19.04
C LYS A 54 -6.32 8.17 19.65
N GLY A 55 -5.20 8.12 18.95
CA GLY A 55 -3.91 8.61 19.45
C GLY A 55 -3.23 7.67 20.45
N GLU A 56 -3.62 6.40 20.49
CA GLU A 56 -2.99 5.36 21.33
C GLU A 56 -1.70 4.84 20.68
N ALA A 57 -1.58 4.97 19.35
CA ALA A 57 -0.38 4.66 18.57
C ALA A 57 0.08 5.90 17.78
N VAL A 58 1.41 6.08 17.65
CA VAL A 58 2.02 7.17 16.87
C VAL A 58 2.28 6.75 15.43
N PHE A 59 2.54 5.48 15.21
CA PHE A 59 2.83 4.90 13.91
C PHE A 59 1.79 3.84 13.56
N PHE A 60 1.31 3.89 12.33
CA PHE A 60 0.33 2.94 11.79
C PHE A 60 0.77 2.55 10.38
N GLN A 61 1.04 1.27 10.16
CA GLN A 61 1.43 0.77 8.85
C GLN A 61 0.18 0.41 8.05
N ASN A 62 -0.13 1.22 7.06
CA ASN A 62 -1.25 1.00 6.15
C ASN A 62 -1.04 1.80 4.84
N GLY A 63 -2.08 2.11 4.10
CA GLY A 63 -2.03 2.78 2.82
C GLY A 63 -2.84 4.07 2.75
N THR A 64 -2.74 4.75 1.63
CA THR A 64 -3.41 6.04 1.38
C THR A 64 -4.94 5.97 1.48
N TRP A 65 -5.53 4.80 1.37
CA TRP A 65 -6.98 4.56 1.52
C TRP A 65 -7.51 4.80 2.93
N GLU A 66 -6.65 4.77 3.95
CA GLU A 66 -7.03 5.02 5.33
C GLU A 66 -7.36 6.50 5.62
N TYR A 67 -6.96 7.42 4.76
CA TYR A 67 -7.17 8.85 4.95
C TYR A 67 -8.63 9.20 5.25
N ALA A 68 -9.56 8.63 4.50
CA ALA A 68 -10.99 8.90 4.68
C ALA A 68 -11.50 8.41 6.04
N ASN A 69 -11.06 7.24 6.50
CA ASN A 69 -11.41 6.71 7.81
C ASN A 69 -10.82 7.58 8.93
N LEU A 70 -9.55 7.92 8.83
CA LEU A 70 -8.85 8.71 9.84
C LEU A 70 -9.48 10.10 10.01
N THR A 71 -9.82 10.77 8.92
CA THR A 71 -10.37 12.12 8.96
C THR A 71 -11.88 12.18 9.20
N SER A 72 -12.65 11.17 8.76
CA SER A 72 -14.11 11.18 8.89
C SER A 72 -14.64 10.40 10.10
N LYS A 73 -14.03 9.22 10.39
CA LYS A 73 -14.47 8.35 11.50
C LYS A 73 -13.83 8.75 12.82
N PHE A 74 -12.55 9.12 12.78
CA PHE A 74 -11.78 9.50 13.96
C PHE A 74 -11.57 11.02 14.10
N GLU A 75 -12.05 11.81 13.15
CA GLU A 75 -11.97 13.27 13.16
C GLU A 75 -10.52 13.81 13.32
N MET A 76 -9.53 13.04 12.86
CA MET A 76 -8.13 13.47 12.91
C MET A 76 -7.91 14.68 12.00
N ASN A 77 -7.13 15.63 12.48
CA ASN A 77 -6.76 16.78 11.67
C ASN A 77 -5.77 16.37 10.58
N PRO A 78 -6.05 16.62 9.28
CA PRO A 78 -5.13 16.30 8.19
C PRO A 78 -3.72 16.89 8.34
N GLU A 79 -3.59 18.04 9.01
CA GLU A 79 -2.30 18.69 9.25
C GLU A 79 -1.39 17.89 10.20
N ASP A 80 -1.96 17.01 11.01
CA ASP A 80 -1.22 16.16 11.95
C ASP A 80 -0.84 14.79 11.32
N LEU A 81 -1.23 14.56 10.06
CA LEU A 81 -1.02 13.30 9.35
C LEU A 81 0.04 13.41 8.25
N THR A 82 0.87 12.39 8.13
CA THR A 82 1.82 12.25 7.02
C THR A 82 2.11 10.78 6.74
N MET A 83 2.83 10.49 5.66
CA MET A 83 3.36 9.15 5.38
C MET A 83 4.88 9.20 5.31
N ILE A 84 5.52 8.17 5.85
CA ILE A 84 6.96 7.98 5.80
C ILE A 84 7.29 6.60 5.20
N PRO A 85 8.43 6.46 4.50
CA PRO A 85 8.90 5.16 4.03
C PRO A 85 9.22 4.23 5.20
N ILE A 86 9.09 2.92 4.94
CA ILE A 86 9.58 1.89 5.87
C ILE A 86 10.99 1.53 5.45
N TYR A 87 11.95 1.74 6.34
CA TYR A 87 13.34 1.36 6.13
C TYR A 87 13.67 0.07 6.88
N CYS A 88 14.40 -0.82 6.22
CA CYS A 88 14.74 -2.14 6.71
C CYS A 88 16.24 -2.29 7.05
N GLY A 89 17.02 -1.21 7.00
CA GLY A 89 18.46 -1.21 7.26
C GLY A 89 19.28 -1.69 6.06
N VAL A 90 18.78 -1.55 4.84
CA VAL A 90 19.52 -1.90 3.62
C VAL A 90 20.20 -0.67 3.06
N GLU A 91 21.48 -0.81 2.64
CA GLU A 91 22.25 0.29 2.06
C GLU A 91 21.53 0.89 0.84
N GLY A 92 21.42 2.21 0.81
CA GLY A 92 20.78 2.97 -0.28
C GLY A 92 19.27 3.16 -0.13
N GLU A 93 18.63 2.55 0.87
CA GLU A 93 17.18 2.68 1.08
C GLU A 93 16.76 4.10 1.47
N GLU A 94 17.67 4.93 1.95
CA GLU A 94 17.44 6.35 2.21
C GLU A 94 17.05 7.14 0.95
N ASN A 95 17.32 6.58 -0.23
CA ASN A 95 16.89 7.13 -1.51
C ASN A 95 15.53 6.60 -1.97
N SER A 96 14.89 5.73 -1.21
CA SER A 96 13.54 5.23 -1.52
C SER A 96 12.45 6.17 -1.01
N SER A 97 11.32 6.13 -1.69
CA SER A 97 10.07 6.73 -1.24
C SER A 97 9.08 5.66 -0.76
N LEU A 98 7.81 5.98 -0.79
CA LEU A 98 6.74 5.06 -0.39
C LEU A 98 6.64 3.87 -1.34
N CYS A 99 6.14 2.76 -0.82
CA CYS A 99 5.83 1.59 -1.62
C CYS A 99 4.54 1.82 -2.42
N CYS A 100 4.58 1.58 -3.73
CA CYS A 100 3.45 1.78 -4.63
C CYS A 100 3.44 0.72 -5.73
N GLY A 101 2.27 0.40 -6.24
CA GLY A 101 2.12 -0.51 -7.38
C GLY A 101 0.73 -0.44 -7.98
N THR A 102 0.57 -1.02 -9.17
CA THR A 102 -0.73 -1.21 -9.80
C THR A 102 -1.37 -2.45 -9.21
N GLU A 103 -2.49 -2.27 -8.53
CA GLU A 103 -3.20 -3.35 -7.85
C GLU A 103 -4.60 -3.56 -8.42
N ASN A 104 -5.35 -2.48 -8.58
CA ASN A 104 -6.73 -2.54 -9.02
C ASN A 104 -6.84 -2.24 -10.52
N CYS A 105 -7.52 -3.13 -11.23
CA CYS A 105 -7.77 -3.00 -12.66
C CYS A 105 -9.26 -3.18 -12.95
N TRP A 106 -9.75 -2.46 -13.94
CA TRP A 106 -11.08 -2.72 -14.49
C TRP A 106 -10.98 -3.81 -15.56
N ALA A 107 -11.91 -4.75 -15.52
CA ALA A 107 -12.04 -5.78 -16.54
C ALA A 107 -13.38 -5.64 -17.27
N VAL A 108 -13.35 -5.75 -18.58
CA VAL A 108 -14.55 -5.81 -19.42
C VAL A 108 -14.83 -7.27 -19.75
N ASN A 109 -16.05 -7.73 -19.46
CA ASN A 109 -16.45 -9.11 -19.78
C ASN A 109 -16.50 -9.30 -21.31
N SER A 110 -15.56 -10.06 -21.85
CA SER A 110 -15.48 -10.37 -23.30
C SER A 110 -16.64 -11.25 -23.82
N GLN A 111 -17.42 -11.85 -22.95
CA GLN A 111 -18.58 -12.66 -23.30
C GLN A 111 -19.90 -11.87 -23.24
N ALA A 112 -19.87 -10.62 -22.80
CA ALA A 112 -21.03 -9.73 -22.84
C ALA A 112 -21.36 -9.33 -24.30
N SER A 113 -22.58 -8.82 -24.55
CA SER A 113 -22.93 -8.32 -25.87
C SER A 113 -22.03 -7.15 -26.29
N GLU A 114 -21.83 -6.96 -27.57
CA GLU A 114 -21.03 -5.80 -28.08
C GLU A 114 -21.58 -4.45 -27.59
N ALA A 115 -22.90 -4.34 -27.45
CA ALA A 115 -23.54 -3.14 -26.93
C ALA A 115 -23.18 -2.88 -25.46
N ASP A 116 -23.16 -3.94 -24.62
CA ASP A 116 -22.79 -3.84 -23.22
C ASP A 116 -21.30 -3.56 -23.04
N GLN A 117 -20.45 -4.21 -23.83
CA GLN A 117 -19.00 -3.94 -23.84
C GLN A 117 -18.74 -2.49 -24.19
N LYS A 118 -19.40 -1.98 -25.25
CA LYS A 118 -19.26 -0.58 -25.65
C LYS A 118 -19.75 0.38 -24.58
N ALA A 119 -20.90 0.14 -23.98
CA ALA A 119 -21.44 0.96 -22.91
C ALA A 119 -20.49 1.00 -21.70
N THR A 120 -19.91 -0.15 -21.32
CA THR A 120 -18.92 -0.24 -20.26
C THR A 120 -17.67 0.60 -20.57
N LEU A 121 -17.12 0.50 -21.77
CA LEU A 121 -15.96 1.28 -22.20
C LEU A 121 -16.26 2.78 -22.25
N ASP A 122 -17.44 3.17 -22.72
CA ASP A 122 -17.89 4.56 -22.75
C ASP A 122 -18.01 5.12 -21.31
N PHE A 123 -18.54 4.35 -20.38
CA PHE A 123 -18.58 4.72 -18.96
C PHE A 123 -17.19 4.85 -18.35
N MET A 124 -16.31 3.88 -18.54
CA MET A 124 -14.91 3.95 -18.07
C MET A 124 -14.22 5.20 -18.60
N LYS A 125 -14.38 5.48 -19.89
CA LYS A 125 -13.82 6.70 -20.51
C LYS A 125 -14.42 7.95 -19.87
N TRP A 126 -15.71 8.01 -19.66
CA TRP A 126 -16.39 9.13 -19.01
C TRP A 126 -15.85 9.39 -17.60
N VAL A 127 -15.71 8.34 -16.78
CA VAL A 127 -15.17 8.44 -15.41
C VAL A 127 -13.80 9.09 -15.39
N VAL A 128 -12.89 8.72 -16.32
CA VAL A 128 -11.50 9.19 -16.31
C VAL A 128 -11.26 10.46 -17.12
N THR A 129 -12.26 10.97 -17.85
CA THR A 129 -12.08 12.15 -18.73
C THR A 129 -13.06 13.29 -18.47
N SER A 130 -14.24 13.02 -17.89
CA SER A 130 -15.22 14.07 -17.59
C SER A 130 -14.87 14.85 -16.33
N GLU A 131 -15.34 16.09 -16.25
CA GLU A 131 -15.19 16.93 -15.05
C GLU A 131 -15.80 16.25 -13.81
N ALA A 132 -17.01 15.73 -13.94
CA ALA A 132 -17.69 15.04 -12.84
C ALA A 132 -16.98 13.75 -12.41
N GLY A 133 -16.59 12.92 -13.39
CA GLY A 133 -15.90 11.65 -13.12
C GLY A 133 -14.53 11.87 -12.46
N THR A 134 -13.71 12.76 -13.00
CA THR A 134 -12.36 13.03 -12.45
C THR A 134 -12.42 13.71 -11.08
N THR A 135 -13.42 14.55 -10.82
CA THR A 135 -13.65 15.14 -9.49
C THR A 135 -14.06 14.09 -8.47
N MET A 136 -14.98 13.20 -8.84
CA MET A 136 -15.41 12.10 -7.98
C MET A 136 -14.24 11.15 -7.67
N MET A 137 -13.46 10.78 -8.69
CA MET A 137 -12.30 9.89 -8.51
C MET A 137 -11.27 10.49 -7.56
N ALA A 138 -10.93 11.77 -7.71
CA ALA A 138 -9.97 12.44 -6.84
C ALA A 138 -10.45 12.50 -5.38
N LYS A 139 -11.76 12.69 -5.18
CA LYS A 139 -12.36 12.76 -3.85
C LYS A 139 -12.41 11.40 -3.15
N GLU A 140 -12.87 10.35 -3.84
CA GLU A 140 -13.19 9.06 -3.24
C GLU A 140 -12.02 8.07 -3.27
N PHE A 141 -11.17 8.16 -4.30
CA PHE A 141 -10.10 7.18 -4.55
C PHE A 141 -8.70 7.78 -4.63
N GLY A 142 -8.58 9.11 -4.64
CA GLY A 142 -7.32 9.81 -4.85
C GLY A 142 -6.96 9.98 -6.34
N PRO A 143 -5.74 10.43 -6.64
CA PRO A 143 -5.31 10.69 -8.01
C PRO A 143 -5.20 9.38 -8.79
N ILE A 144 -5.90 9.33 -9.92
CA ILE A 144 -5.87 8.21 -10.86
C ILE A 144 -4.68 8.36 -11.83
N PRO A 145 -4.14 7.27 -12.40
CA PRO A 145 -2.96 7.30 -13.27
C PRO A 145 -3.31 7.74 -14.71
N PHE A 146 -4.07 8.80 -14.85
CA PHE A 146 -4.49 9.37 -16.14
C PHE A 146 -4.12 10.85 -16.21
N LYS A 147 -3.86 11.34 -17.42
CA LYS A 147 -3.47 12.76 -17.67
C LYS A 147 -4.51 13.78 -17.23
N SER A 148 -5.77 13.36 -17.13
CA SER A 148 -6.92 14.18 -16.71
C SER A 148 -7.17 14.10 -15.19
N ALA A 149 -6.31 13.42 -14.44
CA ALA A 149 -6.45 13.31 -13.00
C ALA A 149 -6.46 14.69 -12.35
N LYS A 150 -7.33 14.84 -11.36
CA LYS A 150 -7.35 16.02 -10.49
C LYS A 150 -6.53 15.77 -9.23
N GLU A 151 -6.06 16.85 -8.64
CA GLU A 151 -5.42 16.80 -7.33
C GLU A 151 -6.40 16.30 -6.28
N SER A 152 -5.86 15.59 -5.29
CA SER A 152 -6.61 15.09 -4.15
C SER A 152 -6.24 15.89 -2.91
N GLU A 153 -7.20 16.12 -2.03
CA GLU A 153 -6.99 16.74 -0.71
C GLU A 153 -6.32 15.78 0.30
N ASN A 154 -6.17 14.53 -0.08
CA ASN A 154 -5.53 13.52 0.76
C ASN A 154 -4.03 13.82 0.92
N VAL A 155 -3.64 14.21 2.13
CA VAL A 155 -2.26 14.61 2.47
C VAL A 155 -1.23 13.50 2.27
N PHE A 156 -1.65 12.24 2.25
CA PHE A 156 -0.76 11.12 1.98
C PHE A 156 -0.23 11.12 0.55
N PHE A 157 -1.05 11.56 -0.43
CA PHE A 157 -0.57 11.77 -1.79
C PHE A 157 0.37 12.97 -1.90
N THR A 158 0.13 14.01 -1.11
CA THR A 158 1.06 15.14 -1.02
C THR A 158 2.43 14.68 -0.50
N ALA A 159 2.45 13.88 0.56
CA ALA A 159 3.69 13.29 1.08
C ALA A 159 4.40 12.42 0.02
N ALA A 160 3.66 11.55 -0.68
CA ALA A 160 4.21 10.72 -1.75
C ALA A 160 4.84 11.55 -2.88
N ASN A 161 4.14 12.60 -3.32
CA ASN A 161 4.61 13.49 -4.39
C ASN A 161 5.87 14.28 -3.97
N ASN A 162 5.97 14.67 -2.70
CA ASN A 162 7.16 15.34 -2.19
C ASN A 162 8.40 14.44 -2.27
N TYR A 163 8.28 13.17 -1.90
CA TYR A 163 9.40 12.21 -2.05
C TYR A 163 9.83 12.07 -3.51
N ILE A 164 8.88 12.00 -4.45
CA ILE A 164 9.18 11.91 -5.88
C ILE A 164 9.86 13.21 -6.38
N ALA A 165 9.37 14.37 -5.94
CA ALA A 165 9.96 15.67 -6.27
C ALA A 165 11.40 15.82 -5.75
N ASP A 166 11.70 15.22 -4.60
CA ASP A 166 13.04 15.14 -4.02
C ASP A 166 13.96 14.11 -4.73
N GLY A 167 13.49 13.51 -5.80
CA GLY A 167 14.26 12.54 -6.61
C GLY A 167 14.35 11.14 -6.00
N LYS A 168 13.53 10.82 -5.03
CA LYS A 168 13.45 9.49 -4.43
C LYS A 168 12.76 8.50 -5.36
N TYR A 169 13.23 7.26 -5.41
CA TYR A 169 12.60 6.22 -6.23
C TYR A 169 11.43 5.55 -5.50
N VAL A 170 10.41 5.18 -6.26
CA VAL A 170 9.25 4.44 -5.74
C VAL A 170 9.61 2.97 -5.54
N VAL A 171 9.26 2.41 -4.39
CA VAL A 171 9.43 0.98 -4.12
C VAL A 171 8.23 0.22 -4.71
N THR A 172 8.49 -0.75 -5.56
CA THR A 172 7.45 -1.61 -6.12
C THR A 172 7.15 -2.77 -5.18
N TRP A 173 5.89 -3.10 -5.02
CA TRP A 173 5.45 -4.23 -4.20
C TRP A 173 6.01 -5.56 -4.69
N ALA A 174 6.67 -6.30 -3.80
CA ALA A 174 7.29 -7.59 -4.12
C ALA A 174 6.28 -8.65 -4.59
N PHE A 175 5.03 -8.57 -4.17
CA PHE A 175 4.02 -9.54 -4.58
C PHE A 175 3.69 -9.49 -6.08
N ASN A 176 3.94 -8.38 -6.77
CA ASN A 176 3.82 -8.31 -8.23
C ASN A 176 4.77 -9.28 -8.96
N TYR A 177 5.83 -9.69 -8.29
CA TYR A 177 6.87 -10.59 -8.81
C TYR A 177 6.86 -11.97 -8.14
N THR A 178 5.95 -12.20 -7.18
CA THR A 178 5.90 -13.44 -6.40
C THR A 178 4.88 -14.39 -7.01
N PRO A 179 5.31 -15.57 -7.52
CA PRO A 179 4.38 -16.57 -8.02
C PRO A 179 3.53 -17.15 -6.88
N ASN A 180 2.27 -17.46 -7.15
CA ASN A 180 1.34 -18.01 -6.16
C ASN A 180 1.34 -17.18 -4.84
N VAL A 181 1.29 -15.87 -4.97
CA VAL A 181 1.49 -14.91 -3.88
C VAL A 181 0.66 -15.21 -2.63
N GLU A 182 -0.56 -15.69 -2.76
CA GLU A 182 -1.42 -16.00 -1.60
C GLU A 182 -0.89 -17.20 -0.78
N THR A 183 -0.36 -18.20 -1.45
CA THR A 183 0.26 -19.35 -0.77
C THR A 183 1.53 -18.91 -0.05
N TRP A 184 2.35 -18.12 -0.71
CA TRP A 184 3.58 -17.56 -0.13
C TRP A 184 3.25 -16.66 1.08
N ARG A 185 2.31 -15.73 0.93
CA ARG A 185 1.84 -14.83 1.99
C ARG A 185 1.36 -15.60 3.21
N SER A 186 0.54 -16.65 3.01
CA SER A 186 0.03 -17.49 4.09
C SER A 186 1.16 -18.18 4.85
N GLY A 187 2.20 -18.65 4.15
CA GLY A 187 3.40 -19.23 4.76
C GLY A 187 4.16 -18.23 5.64
N VAL A 188 4.36 -17.01 5.12
CA VAL A 188 5.02 -15.93 5.86
C VAL A 188 4.22 -15.53 7.10
N VAL A 189 2.91 -15.32 6.97
CA VAL A 189 2.02 -15.00 8.11
C VAL A 189 2.09 -16.09 9.19
N SER A 190 2.06 -17.37 8.78
CA SER A 190 2.18 -18.49 9.72
C SER A 190 3.52 -18.47 10.46
N ALA A 191 4.62 -18.21 9.77
CA ALA A 191 5.94 -18.11 10.39
C ALA A 191 6.03 -16.95 11.38
N LEU A 192 5.47 -15.80 11.04
CA LEU A 192 5.46 -14.62 11.91
C LEU A 192 4.58 -14.81 13.14
N THR A 193 3.43 -15.46 12.98
CA THR A 193 2.56 -15.83 14.10
C THR A 193 3.31 -16.74 15.10
N GLN A 194 4.10 -17.69 14.61
CA GLN A 194 4.93 -18.54 15.46
C GLN A 194 6.09 -17.78 16.09
N TYR A 195 6.63 -16.79 15.40
CA TYR A 195 7.74 -15.98 15.90
C TYR A 195 7.30 -15.03 17.02
N SER A 196 6.09 -14.47 16.95
CA SER A 196 5.54 -13.54 17.95
C SER A 196 4.93 -14.23 19.17
N ALA A 197 4.68 -15.54 19.13
CA ALA A 197 4.11 -16.32 20.23
C ALA A 197 5.19 -16.68 21.27
#